data_552cd10172db6a27d4aba63af9676973
#
_entry.id   552cd10172db6a27d4aba63af9676973
#
_cell.length_a   1.000
_cell.length_b   1.000
_cell.length_c   1.000
_cell.angle_alpha   90.00
_cell.angle_beta   90.00
_cell.angle_gamma   90.00
#
_symmetry.space_group_name_H-M   'P 1'
#
loop_
_entity.id
_entity.type
_entity.pdbx_description
1 polymer ?
#
loop_
_entity_poly.entity_id
_entity_poly.type
_entity_poly.pdbx_seq_one_letter_code
_entity_poly.pdbx_strand_id
1 'polypeptide(L)'
;MTAIRSGEQARVVNEHRGILSSSMPGDRNIHATDIPVLLFAARFRKKESRIEYQAYNGLVLMDVGNLADREEAVEVKRLASLAPQTMAAFVGSSGKSVKILVPFVLPDGSLPEKRELAELFHAVAYRRAVAFYQAHLQRHIEMGEEASLERGCRHSFDPGLYYNPSATPLIQ
;
A
#
# COMPACT_ATOMS: atom_id res chain seq x y z
N MET A 1 -7.93 -6.88 4.37
CA MET A 1 -7.48 -7.74 3.26
C MET A 1 -8.63 -8.49 2.58
N THR A 2 -9.63 -8.93 3.33
CA THR A 2 -10.79 -9.66 2.77
C THR A 2 -11.47 -8.91 1.63
N ALA A 3 -11.78 -7.63 1.77
CA ALA A 3 -12.45 -6.83 0.76
C ALA A 3 -11.69 -6.77 -0.59
N ILE A 4 -10.35 -6.69 -0.58
CA ILE A 4 -9.53 -6.70 -1.81
C ILE A 4 -9.60 -8.06 -2.51
N ARG A 5 -9.65 -9.15 -1.74
CA ARG A 5 -9.70 -10.52 -2.27
C ARG A 5 -11.12 -10.90 -2.72
N SER A 6 -12.14 -10.51 -1.96
CA SER A 6 -13.54 -10.91 -2.21
C SER A 6 -14.19 -10.26 -3.44
N GLY A 7 -13.59 -9.19 -3.95
CA GLY A 7 -14.11 -8.51 -5.12
C GLY A 7 -15.24 -7.51 -4.87
N GLU A 8 -15.38 -7.01 -3.64
CA GLU A 8 -16.37 -5.98 -3.30
C GLU A 8 -16.34 -4.78 -4.26
N GLN A 9 -15.16 -4.39 -4.73
CA GLN A 9 -14.96 -3.32 -5.70
C GLN A 9 -14.53 -3.84 -7.09
N ALA A 10 -14.70 -5.14 -7.37
CA ALA A 10 -14.18 -5.76 -8.59
C ALA A 10 -14.67 -5.08 -9.88
N ARG A 11 -15.97 -4.74 -9.94
CA ARG A 11 -16.57 -4.09 -11.11
C ARG A 11 -15.90 -2.75 -11.39
N VAL A 12 -15.86 -1.86 -10.41
CA VAL A 12 -15.29 -0.50 -10.58
C VAL A 12 -13.80 -0.55 -10.89
N VAL A 13 -13.05 -1.44 -10.22
CA VAL A 13 -11.62 -1.64 -10.47
C VAL A 13 -11.35 -2.18 -11.87
N ASN A 14 -12.15 -3.13 -12.36
CA ASN A 14 -11.97 -3.68 -13.70
C ASN A 14 -12.38 -2.69 -14.80
N GLU A 15 -13.43 -1.90 -14.59
CA GLU A 15 -13.80 -0.79 -15.47
C GLU A 15 -12.65 0.23 -15.56
N HIS A 16 -12.08 0.62 -14.42
CA HIS A 16 -10.93 1.52 -14.36
C HIS A 16 -9.71 0.97 -15.13
N ARG A 17 -9.39 -0.32 -14.95
CA ARG A 17 -8.30 -0.99 -15.71
C ARG A 17 -8.57 -1.02 -17.21
N GLY A 18 -9.80 -1.27 -17.62
CA GLY A 18 -10.23 -1.23 -19.01
C GLY A 18 -10.02 0.16 -19.63
N ILE A 19 -10.41 1.21 -18.93
CA ILE A 19 -10.19 2.60 -19.36
C ILE A 19 -8.71 2.91 -19.48
N LEU A 20 -7.88 2.55 -18.50
CA LEU A 20 -6.43 2.77 -18.55
C LEU A 20 -5.73 2.05 -19.71
N SER A 21 -6.28 0.93 -20.19
CA SER A 21 -5.74 0.18 -21.33
C SER A 21 -6.19 0.69 -22.67
N SER A 22 -7.33 1.39 -22.76
CA SER A 22 -7.98 1.82 -24.01
C SER A 22 -7.96 3.33 -24.26
N SER A 23 -7.71 4.15 -23.24
CA SER A 23 -7.98 5.59 -23.30
C SER A 23 -6.79 6.47 -23.73
N MET A 24 -7.12 7.56 -24.39
CA MET A 24 -6.22 8.71 -24.58
C MET A 24 -5.80 9.32 -23.22
N PRO A 25 -4.63 9.98 -23.14
CA PRO A 25 -4.07 10.46 -21.86
C PRO A 25 -4.98 11.36 -21.01
N GLY A 26 -5.98 12.03 -21.57
CA GLY A 26 -6.88 12.95 -20.87
C GLY A 26 -7.99 12.28 -20.04
N ASP A 27 -8.42 11.05 -20.38
CA ASP A 27 -9.59 10.42 -19.75
C ASP A 27 -9.26 9.59 -18.50
N ARG A 28 -7.98 9.41 -18.21
CA ARG A 28 -7.48 8.46 -17.20
C ARG A 28 -7.85 8.78 -15.74
N ASN A 29 -8.18 10.03 -15.42
CA ASN A 29 -8.39 10.46 -14.05
C ASN A 29 -9.86 10.48 -13.59
N ILE A 30 -10.81 10.50 -14.50
CA ILE A 30 -12.22 10.76 -14.17
C ILE A 30 -12.83 9.62 -13.36
N HIS A 31 -12.53 8.38 -13.68
CA HIS A 31 -13.09 7.21 -12.99
C HIS A 31 -12.30 6.75 -11.77
N ALA A 32 -11.08 7.24 -11.56
CA ALA A 32 -10.27 6.89 -10.41
C ALA A 32 -10.80 7.50 -9.10
N THR A 33 -11.59 8.57 -9.17
CA THR A 33 -12.18 9.25 -8.01
C THR A 33 -13.27 8.43 -7.33
N ASP A 34 -13.89 7.49 -8.03
CA ASP A 34 -14.97 6.65 -7.50
C ASP A 34 -14.47 5.44 -6.69
N ILE A 35 -13.16 5.18 -6.76
CA ILE A 35 -12.55 4.08 -6.02
C ILE A 35 -12.16 4.57 -4.62
N PRO A 36 -12.73 3.99 -3.54
CA PRO A 36 -12.39 4.36 -2.18
C PRO A 36 -10.89 4.25 -1.89
N VAL A 37 -10.37 5.15 -1.05
CA VAL A 37 -8.98 5.10 -0.58
C VAL A 37 -8.93 4.33 0.74
N LEU A 38 -7.97 3.41 0.82
CA LEU A 38 -7.65 2.63 2.01
C LEU A 38 -6.42 3.21 2.70
N LEU A 39 -6.54 3.50 3.99
CA LEU A 39 -5.45 3.94 4.86
C LEU A 39 -4.99 2.76 5.71
N PHE A 40 -3.68 2.53 5.78
CA PHE A 40 -3.12 1.40 6.52
C PHE A 40 -2.26 1.83 7.70
N ALA A 41 -1.56 2.96 7.59
CA ALA A 41 -0.60 3.40 8.58
C ALA A 41 -1.25 3.80 9.91
N ALA A 42 -2.41 4.44 9.86
CA ALA A 42 -3.09 4.93 11.06
C ALA A 42 -4.61 4.80 10.95
N ARG A 43 -5.26 4.84 12.11
CA ARG A 43 -6.71 4.95 12.22
C ARG A 43 -7.12 6.39 12.44
N PHE A 44 -8.15 6.81 11.71
CA PHE A 44 -8.74 8.11 11.81
C PHE A 44 -10.25 7.98 12.08
N ARG A 45 -10.80 8.93 12.81
CA ARG A 45 -12.22 9.03 13.07
C ARG A 45 -12.75 10.36 12.54
N LYS A 46 -13.82 10.32 11.78
CA LYS A 46 -14.55 11.54 11.42
C LYS A 46 -15.40 11.99 12.60
N LYS A 47 -15.18 13.22 13.05
CA LYS A 47 -15.98 13.88 14.06
C LYS A 47 -16.44 15.22 13.49
N GLU A 48 -17.75 15.32 13.23
CA GLU A 48 -18.33 16.47 12.54
C GLU A 48 -17.63 16.75 11.20
N SER A 49 -16.95 17.89 11.07
CA SER A 49 -16.19 18.29 9.87
C SER A 49 -14.69 18.01 9.95
N ARG A 50 -14.19 17.42 11.05
CA ARG A 50 -12.76 17.17 11.27
C ARG A 50 -12.44 15.68 11.22
N ILE A 51 -11.20 15.39 10.83
CA ILE A 51 -10.63 14.04 10.88
C ILE A 51 -9.65 14.01 12.04
N GLU A 52 -9.92 13.17 13.04
CA GLU A 52 -9.09 13.01 14.23
C GLU A 52 -8.25 11.74 14.14
N TYR A 53 -6.95 11.88 14.38
CA TYR A 53 -6.05 10.74 14.56
C TYR A 53 -6.46 9.95 15.81
N GLN A 54 -6.46 8.62 15.70
CA GLN A 54 -6.81 7.72 16.80
C GLN A 54 -5.63 6.86 17.26
N ALA A 55 -4.95 6.23 16.31
CA ALA A 55 -3.83 5.36 16.63
C ALA A 55 -2.96 5.07 15.39
N TYR A 56 -1.71 4.81 15.62
CA TYR A 56 -0.78 4.27 14.64
C TYR A 56 -0.89 2.74 14.58
N ASN A 57 -0.86 2.18 13.39
CA ASN A 57 -1.01 0.73 13.18
C ASN A 57 0.35 0.02 12.98
N GLY A 58 1.45 0.75 12.91
CA GLY A 58 2.77 0.16 12.64
C GLY A 58 2.92 -0.41 11.22
N LEU A 59 2.08 0.01 10.27
CA LEU A 59 2.11 -0.50 8.90
C LEU A 59 2.61 0.55 7.92
N VAL A 60 3.60 0.17 7.14
CA VAL A 60 4.11 0.96 6.00
C VAL A 60 3.51 0.40 4.72
N LEU A 61 2.88 1.27 3.94
CA LEU A 61 2.41 0.99 2.59
C LEU A 61 3.44 1.48 1.57
N MET A 62 3.99 0.55 0.79
CA MET A 62 4.83 0.89 -0.36
C MET A 62 4.09 0.67 -1.67
N ASP A 63 4.50 1.42 -2.69
CA ASP A 63 3.99 1.31 -4.05
C ASP A 63 5.15 1.03 -5.01
N VAL A 64 5.16 -0.14 -5.63
CA VAL A 64 6.04 -0.46 -6.74
C VAL A 64 5.26 -0.19 -8.02
N GLY A 65 5.44 1.02 -8.57
CA GLY A 65 4.75 1.49 -9.76
C GLY A 65 5.50 1.28 -11.06
N ASN A 66 4.95 1.89 -12.13
CA ASN A 66 5.57 1.92 -13.46
C ASN A 66 5.90 0.54 -14.04
N LEU A 67 5.06 -0.46 -13.72
CA LEU A 67 5.18 -1.80 -14.30
C LEU A 67 4.58 -1.82 -15.71
N ALA A 68 5.18 -2.60 -16.61
CA ALA A 68 4.76 -2.65 -18.01
C ALA A 68 3.31 -3.14 -18.15
N ASP A 69 2.98 -4.20 -17.42
CA ASP A 69 1.68 -4.86 -17.49
C ASP A 69 1.30 -5.57 -16.21
N ARG A 70 0.21 -6.33 -16.25
CA ARG A 70 -0.29 -7.10 -15.12
C ARG A 70 0.56 -8.33 -14.82
N GLU A 71 1.21 -8.92 -15.81
CA GLU A 71 2.05 -10.12 -15.66
C GLU A 71 3.28 -9.75 -14.87
N GLU A 72 3.93 -8.63 -15.19
CA GLU A 72 5.02 -8.08 -14.40
C GLU A 72 4.58 -7.74 -12.97
N ALA A 73 3.39 -7.17 -12.79
CA ALA A 73 2.86 -6.88 -11.46
C ALA A 73 2.64 -8.17 -10.63
N VAL A 74 2.15 -9.25 -11.24
CA VAL A 74 1.99 -10.54 -10.57
C VAL A 74 3.35 -11.12 -10.16
N GLU A 75 4.37 -11.02 -11.02
CA GLU A 75 5.71 -11.51 -10.71
C GLU A 75 6.37 -10.68 -9.59
N VAL A 76 6.30 -9.35 -9.65
CA VAL A 76 6.81 -8.48 -8.57
C VAL A 76 6.11 -8.78 -7.24
N LYS A 77 4.79 -9.01 -7.26
CA LYS A 77 4.04 -9.44 -6.07
C LYS A 77 4.55 -10.77 -5.52
N ARG A 78 4.79 -11.75 -6.40
CA ARG A 78 5.34 -13.06 -6.03
C ARG A 78 6.71 -12.90 -5.38
N LEU A 79 7.62 -12.13 -5.97
CA LEU A 79 8.93 -11.86 -5.40
C LEU A 79 8.84 -11.15 -4.04
N ALA A 80 7.98 -10.14 -3.92
CA ALA A 80 7.76 -9.46 -2.64
C ALA A 80 7.26 -10.42 -1.54
N SER A 81 6.42 -11.40 -1.90
CA SER A 81 5.87 -12.37 -0.95
C SER A 81 6.90 -13.36 -0.39
N LEU A 82 8.10 -13.44 -0.98
CA LEU A 82 9.19 -14.29 -0.47
C LEU A 82 9.88 -13.66 0.74
N ALA A 83 9.75 -12.36 0.96
CA ALA A 83 10.31 -11.71 2.13
C ALA A 83 9.43 -11.98 3.36
N PRO A 84 9.98 -12.53 4.47
CA PRO A 84 9.22 -12.80 5.68
C PRO A 84 8.64 -11.54 6.34
N GLN A 85 9.12 -10.35 5.95
CA GLN A 85 8.62 -9.06 6.40
C GLN A 85 7.35 -8.61 5.66
N THR A 86 7.00 -9.26 4.56
CA THR A 86 5.79 -8.91 3.80
C THR A 86 4.53 -9.40 4.52
N MET A 87 3.76 -8.46 5.08
CA MET A 87 2.45 -8.78 5.66
C MET A 87 1.39 -8.97 4.56
N ALA A 88 1.39 -8.12 3.54
CA ALA A 88 0.52 -8.29 2.40
C ALA A 88 1.16 -7.73 1.12
N ALA A 89 0.85 -8.35 0.00
CA ALA A 89 1.19 -7.84 -1.32
C ALA A 89 0.03 -8.08 -2.30
N PHE A 90 -0.33 -7.05 -3.06
CA PHE A 90 -1.43 -7.13 -4.02
C PHE A 90 -1.25 -6.18 -5.20
N VAL A 91 -1.81 -6.56 -6.33
CA VAL A 91 -1.83 -5.72 -7.54
C VAL A 91 -2.73 -4.51 -7.31
N GLY A 92 -2.22 -3.33 -7.57
CA GLY A 92 -2.95 -2.06 -7.41
C GLY A 92 -4.14 -1.91 -8.38
N SER A 93 -4.94 -0.87 -8.17
CA SER A 93 -6.14 -0.61 -8.97
C SER A 93 -5.87 -0.37 -10.45
N SER A 94 -4.69 0.14 -10.81
CA SER A 94 -4.27 0.32 -12.20
C SER A 94 -3.94 -1.00 -12.93
N GLY A 95 -3.64 -2.06 -12.20
CA GLY A 95 -3.09 -3.31 -12.75
C GLY A 95 -1.58 -3.26 -13.03
N LYS A 96 -0.96 -2.08 -12.94
CA LYS A 96 0.46 -1.82 -13.29
C LYS A 96 1.27 -1.34 -12.07
N SER A 97 0.88 -1.75 -10.91
CA SER A 97 1.60 -1.49 -9.64
C SER A 97 1.37 -2.61 -8.66
N VAL A 98 2.28 -2.74 -7.69
CA VAL A 98 2.14 -3.64 -6.56
C VAL A 98 2.17 -2.83 -5.27
N LYS A 99 1.21 -3.06 -4.41
CA LYS A 99 1.14 -2.51 -3.07
C LYS A 99 1.70 -3.54 -2.09
N ILE A 100 2.64 -3.12 -1.25
CA ILE A 100 3.29 -3.96 -0.25
C ILE A 100 3.08 -3.34 1.12
N LEU A 101 2.56 -4.13 2.06
CA LEU A 101 2.40 -3.76 3.46
C LEU A 101 3.45 -4.45 4.31
N VAL A 102 4.16 -3.65 5.10
CA VAL A 102 5.27 -4.09 5.95
C VAL A 102 5.04 -3.61 7.38
N PRO A 103 5.03 -4.51 8.38
CA PRO A 103 4.94 -4.11 9.77
C PRO A 103 6.27 -3.59 10.29
N PHE A 104 6.21 -2.55 11.14
CA PHE A 104 7.32 -1.96 11.86
C PHE A 104 6.98 -1.79 13.33
N VAL A 105 7.95 -1.99 14.19
CA VAL A 105 7.84 -1.79 15.63
C VAL A 105 9.11 -1.12 16.20
N LEU A 106 9.01 -0.54 17.38
CA LEU A 106 10.15 -0.11 18.18
C LEU A 106 10.94 -1.34 18.69
N PRO A 107 12.19 -1.16 19.17
CA PRO A 107 13.00 -2.27 19.68
C PRO A 107 12.36 -3.08 20.82
N ASP A 108 11.46 -2.48 21.58
CA ASP A 108 10.69 -3.14 22.66
C ASP A 108 9.39 -3.80 22.14
N GLY A 109 9.13 -3.75 20.84
CA GLY A 109 7.93 -4.29 20.21
C GLY A 109 6.71 -3.36 20.26
N SER A 110 6.82 -2.19 20.90
CA SER A 110 5.72 -1.21 20.99
C SER A 110 5.59 -0.35 19.74
N LEU A 111 4.54 0.47 19.71
CA LEU A 111 4.29 1.49 18.69
C LEU A 111 4.21 2.88 19.32
N PRO A 112 4.64 3.94 18.59
CA PRO A 112 4.44 5.30 19.05
C PRO A 112 2.95 5.62 19.24
N GLU A 113 2.59 6.14 20.41
CA GLU A 113 1.21 6.51 20.74
C GLU A 113 0.84 7.92 20.24
N LYS A 114 1.77 8.88 20.39
CA LYS A 114 1.54 10.27 20.00
C LYS A 114 1.70 10.43 18.49
N ARG A 115 0.80 11.22 17.88
CA ARG A 115 0.78 11.47 16.44
C ARG A 115 2.15 11.94 15.91
N GLU A 116 2.76 12.93 16.56
CA GLU A 116 4.02 13.53 16.13
C GLU A 116 5.16 12.49 16.13
N LEU A 117 5.20 11.63 17.15
CA LEU A 117 6.18 10.54 17.22
C LEU A 117 5.90 9.46 16.17
N ALA A 118 4.63 9.16 15.92
CA ALA A 118 4.23 8.21 14.89
C ALA A 118 4.59 8.72 13.48
N GLU A 119 4.45 10.01 13.19
CA GLU A 119 4.86 10.63 11.93
C GLU A 119 6.37 10.52 11.71
N LEU A 120 7.17 10.88 12.72
CA LEU A 120 8.63 10.74 12.65
C LEU A 120 9.07 9.28 12.46
N PHE A 121 8.49 8.37 13.25
CA PHE A 121 8.74 6.95 13.16
C PHE A 121 8.39 6.42 11.76
N HIS A 122 7.19 6.76 11.27
CA HIS A 122 6.69 6.30 9.98
C HIS A 122 7.57 6.77 8.81
N ALA A 123 8.06 8.01 8.85
CA ALA A 123 8.95 8.54 7.83
C ALA A 123 10.27 7.77 7.73
N VAL A 124 10.86 7.38 8.87
CA VAL A 124 12.07 6.55 8.88
C VAL A 124 11.75 5.12 8.47
N ALA A 125 10.66 4.52 8.97
CA ALA A 125 10.20 3.19 8.61
C ALA A 125 9.94 3.06 7.11
N TYR A 126 9.31 4.07 6.49
CA TYR A 126 9.08 4.09 5.05
C TYR A 126 10.39 4.04 4.25
N ARG A 127 11.37 4.89 4.58
CA ARG A 127 12.68 4.88 3.90
C ARG A 127 13.39 3.54 4.04
N ARG A 128 13.33 2.92 5.22
CA ARG A 128 13.92 1.58 5.45
C ARG A 128 13.20 0.50 4.65
N ALA A 129 11.86 0.55 4.60
CA ALA A 129 11.08 -0.38 3.79
C ALA A 129 11.47 -0.27 2.31
N VAL A 130 11.53 0.96 1.77
CA VAL A 130 11.92 1.17 0.37
C VAL A 130 13.32 0.62 0.11
N ALA A 131 14.31 0.94 0.94
CA ALA A 131 15.67 0.45 0.78
C ALA A 131 15.75 -1.09 0.82
N PHE A 132 15.04 -1.72 1.76
CA PHE A 132 14.96 -3.18 1.86
C PHE A 132 14.37 -3.81 0.59
N TYR A 133 13.21 -3.31 0.13
CA TYR A 133 12.57 -3.91 -1.04
C TYR A 133 13.24 -3.54 -2.37
N GLN A 134 13.91 -2.41 -2.48
CA GLN A 134 14.76 -2.13 -3.64
C GLN A 134 15.85 -3.19 -3.79
N ALA A 135 16.52 -3.54 -2.68
CA ALA A 135 17.54 -4.59 -2.67
C ALA A 135 16.92 -5.99 -2.92
N HIS A 136 15.81 -6.30 -2.25
CA HIS A 136 15.14 -7.61 -2.37
C HIS A 136 14.58 -7.88 -3.78
N LEU A 137 13.96 -6.86 -4.39
CA LEU A 137 13.36 -6.96 -5.72
C LEU A 137 14.36 -6.64 -6.84
N GLN A 138 15.57 -6.20 -6.51
CA GLN A 138 16.58 -5.70 -7.46
C GLN A 138 16.00 -4.68 -8.45
N ARG A 139 15.16 -3.78 -7.93
CA ARG A 139 14.40 -2.80 -8.71
C ARG A 139 14.38 -1.45 -8.00
N HIS A 140 14.51 -0.39 -8.76
CA HIS A 140 14.28 0.96 -8.24
C HIS A 140 12.81 1.13 -7.85
N ILE A 141 12.57 1.63 -6.64
CA ILE A 141 11.24 2.00 -6.14
C ILE A 141 11.24 3.51 -5.94
N GLU A 142 10.37 4.21 -6.67
CA GLU A 142 10.24 5.64 -6.48
C GLU A 142 9.72 5.95 -5.07
N MET A 143 10.49 6.71 -4.33
CA MET A 143 10.01 7.30 -3.09
C MET A 143 9.09 8.45 -3.48
N GLY A 144 7.79 8.26 -3.28
CA GLY A 144 6.84 9.37 -3.41
C GLY A 144 7.14 10.47 -2.40
N GLU A 145 6.59 11.67 -2.65
CA GLU A 145 6.62 12.78 -1.71
C GLU A 145 6.16 12.28 -0.33
N GLU A 146 6.85 12.67 0.68
CA GLU A 146 6.73 12.40 2.12
C GLU A 146 5.86 11.19 2.56
N ALA A 147 6.46 10.33 3.36
CA ALA A 147 5.77 9.28 4.07
C ALA A 147 4.78 9.88 5.09
N SER A 148 3.51 9.99 4.72
CA SER A 148 2.44 10.49 5.58
C SER A 148 1.64 9.34 6.17
N LEU A 149 1.17 9.49 7.41
CA LEU A 149 0.21 8.56 8.03
C LEU A 149 -1.13 8.50 7.26
N GLU A 150 -1.42 9.53 6.49
CA GLU A 150 -2.63 9.66 5.67
C GLU A 150 -2.41 9.11 4.25
N ARG A 151 -1.19 8.63 3.93
CA ARG A 151 -0.92 7.99 2.66
C ARG A 151 -1.71 6.69 2.54
N GLY A 152 -2.58 6.65 1.56
CA GLY A 152 -3.37 5.47 1.24
C GLY A 152 -3.16 5.00 -0.18
N CYS A 153 -3.83 3.93 -0.54
CA CYS A 153 -3.99 3.51 -1.92
C CYS A 153 -5.47 3.36 -2.26
N ARG A 154 -5.80 3.52 -3.54
CA ARG A 154 -7.13 3.17 -4.01
C ARG A 154 -7.42 1.70 -3.73
N HIS A 155 -8.66 1.41 -3.36
CA HIS A 155 -9.12 0.04 -3.21
C HIS A 155 -8.82 -0.75 -4.49
N SER A 156 -8.40 -1.99 -4.35
CA SER A 156 -8.06 -2.85 -5.48
C SER A 156 -8.87 -4.13 -5.47
N PHE A 157 -8.81 -4.86 -6.59
CA PHE A 157 -9.30 -6.22 -6.69
C PHE A 157 -8.15 -7.12 -7.13
N ASP A 158 -7.74 -8.01 -6.23
CA ASP A 158 -6.71 -9.03 -6.47
C ASP A 158 -7.07 -10.33 -5.76
N PRO A 159 -7.71 -11.30 -6.45
CA PRO A 159 -8.01 -12.61 -5.88
C PRO A 159 -6.78 -13.36 -5.39
N GLY A 160 -5.63 -13.12 -6.04
CA GLY A 160 -4.33 -13.67 -5.68
C GLY A 160 -3.54 -12.82 -4.68
N LEU A 161 -4.21 -11.98 -3.88
CA LEU A 161 -3.56 -11.22 -2.81
C LEU A 161 -2.81 -12.15 -1.87
N TYR A 162 -1.53 -11.85 -1.65
CA TYR A 162 -0.72 -12.48 -0.60
C TYR A 162 -1.03 -11.85 0.75
N TYR A 163 -1.17 -12.68 1.78
CA TYR A 163 -1.38 -12.23 3.16
C TYR A 163 -0.73 -13.16 4.16
N ASN A 164 0.17 -12.62 4.96
CA ASN A 164 0.85 -13.29 6.06
C ASN A 164 0.62 -12.49 7.37
N PRO A 165 -0.33 -12.90 8.23
CA PRO A 165 -0.58 -12.22 9.50
C PRO A 165 0.57 -12.36 10.51
N SER A 166 1.48 -13.31 10.28
CA SER A 166 2.66 -13.57 11.11
C SER A 166 3.93 -13.00 10.49
N ALA A 167 3.81 -11.98 9.63
CA ALA A 167 4.99 -11.33 9.05
C ALA A 167 5.90 -10.77 10.15
N THR A 168 7.20 -10.98 9.97
CA THR A 168 8.22 -10.48 10.91
C THR A 168 8.32 -8.96 10.82
N PRO A 169 8.03 -8.19 11.88
CA PRO A 169 8.20 -6.75 11.85
C PRO A 169 9.66 -6.36 11.63
N LEU A 170 9.86 -5.28 10.88
CA LEU A 170 11.15 -4.60 10.86
C LEU A 170 11.28 -3.74 12.11
N ILE A 171 12.42 -3.84 12.77
CA ILE A 171 12.71 -3.08 14.00
C ILE A 171 13.37 -1.77 13.59
N GLN A 172 12.91 -0.68 14.18
CA GLN A 172 13.48 0.65 13.95
C GLN A 172 14.39 1.07 15.07
#